data_fa57da72d28be814610d6db606bf7c76
#
_entry.id   fa57da72d28be814610d6db606bf7c76
#
_cell.length_a   1.000
_cell.length_b   1.000
_cell.length_c   1.000
_cell.angle_alpha   90.00
_cell.angle_beta   90.00
_cell.angle_gamma   90.00
#
_symmetry.space_group_name_H-M   'P 1'
#
loop_
_entity.id
_entity.type
_entity.pdbx_description
1 polymer ?
#
loop_
_entity_poly.entity_id
_entity_poly.type
_entity_poly.pdbx_seq_one_letter_code
_entity_poly.pdbx_strand_id
1 'polypeptide(L)'
;RGHAVIRVVRVFTMKDIAAGDILESCPAIRLDQAGAECMFDYRWGVKGDMDPNYYLPLGLGLLYNHSEKDTARGCLDVKRRVLEFHTIADIKKGQEVFVSYGDSYFDEDFAGHRKSELLVVEAPKADSDDQLQMMV
;
A
#
# COMPACT_ATOMS: atom_id res chain seq x y z
N ARG A 1 13.82 -4.80 -18.57
CA ARG A 1 12.45 -4.33 -18.66
C ARG A 1 12.28 -3.40 -19.83
N GLY A 2 11.36 -3.75 -20.71
CA GLY A 2 10.94 -2.84 -21.74
C GLY A 2 10.33 -1.59 -21.11
N HIS A 3 10.82 -0.45 -21.49
CA HIS A 3 10.29 0.84 -21.05
C HIS A 3 9.10 1.24 -21.92
N ALA A 4 8.05 0.47 -21.91
CA ALA A 4 6.80 0.95 -22.47
C ALA A 4 6.37 2.17 -21.68
N VAL A 5 5.94 3.21 -22.37
CA VAL A 5 5.33 4.37 -21.72
C VAL A 5 4.08 3.88 -21.02
N ILE A 6 4.18 3.74 -19.73
CA ILE A 6 3.07 3.32 -18.91
C ILE A 6 2.20 4.55 -18.69
N ARG A 7 0.92 4.40 -18.93
CA ARG A 7 -0.05 5.40 -18.50
C ARG A 7 0.04 5.54 -17.00
N VAL A 8 0.45 6.69 -16.54
CA VAL A 8 0.47 7.01 -15.13
C VAL A 8 -0.96 7.33 -14.71
N VAL A 9 -1.56 6.43 -13.98
CA VAL A 9 -2.81 6.72 -13.27
C VAL A 9 -2.45 7.51 -12.02
N ARG A 10 -3.22 8.54 -11.72
CA ARG A 10 -2.99 9.42 -10.58
C ARG A 10 -4.23 9.47 -9.71
N VAL A 11 -4.03 9.59 -8.43
CA VAL A 11 -5.12 9.74 -7.45
C VAL A 11 -5.08 11.13 -6.85
N PHE A 12 -6.16 11.87 -7.01
CA PHE A 12 -6.31 13.23 -6.49
C PHE A 12 -7.39 13.28 -5.43
N THR A 13 -7.22 14.16 -4.47
CA THR A 13 -8.25 14.39 -3.47
C THR A 13 -9.37 15.27 -4.01
N MET A 14 -10.60 14.98 -3.61
CA MET A 14 -11.78 15.77 -3.96
C MET A 14 -12.16 16.80 -2.88
N LYS A 15 -11.48 16.76 -1.76
CA LYS A 15 -11.67 17.66 -0.62
C LYS A 15 -10.37 17.81 0.15
N ASP A 16 -10.33 18.79 1.06
CA ASP A 16 -9.22 18.89 2.01
C ASP A 16 -9.25 17.69 2.97
N ILE A 17 -8.10 17.09 3.20
CA ILE A 17 -7.93 15.94 4.10
C ILE A 17 -6.86 16.31 5.12
N ALA A 18 -7.18 16.15 6.40
CA ALA A 18 -6.25 16.41 7.48
C ALA A 18 -5.27 15.23 7.66
N ALA A 19 -4.08 15.52 8.17
CA ALA A 19 -3.13 14.49 8.56
C ALA A 19 -3.76 13.55 9.60
N GLY A 20 -3.50 12.25 9.46
CA GLY A 20 -4.02 11.21 10.35
C GLY A 20 -5.38 10.65 9.95
N ASP A 21 -5.98 11.14 8.88
CA ASP A 21 -7.24 10.62 8.38
C ASP A 21 -7.04 9.33 7.57
N ILE A 22 -8.01 8.44 7.64
CA ILE A 22 -8.04 7.24 6.82
C ILE A 22 -8.51 7.61 5.42
N LEU A 23 -7.71 7.30 4.41
CA LEU A 23 -8.07 7.46 3.01
C LEU A 23 -8.94 6.31 2.53
N GLU A 24 -8.52 5.10 2.84
CA GLU A 24 -9.23 3.88 2.50
C GLU A 24 -8.77 2.72 3.38
N SER A 25 -9.66 1.77 3.56
CA SER A 25 -9.36 0.44 4.08
C SER A 25 -9.81 -0.57 3.05
N CYS A 26 -8.91 -1.39 2.57
CA CYS A 26 -9.22 -2.34 1.52
C CYS A 26 -8.75 -3.74 1.86
N PRO A 27 -9.44 -4.77 1.37
CA PRO A 27 -8.93 -6.12 1.45
C PRO A 27 -7.55 -6.22 0.80
N ALA A 28 -6.66 -6.99 1.40
CA ALA A 28 -5.34 -7.28 0.87
C ALA A 28 -5.22 -8.76 0.54
N ILE A 29 -4.89 -9.07 -0.68
CA ILE A 29 -4.63 -10.44 -1.11
C ILE A 29 -3.16 -10.74 -0.86
N ARG A 30 -2.87 -11.80 -0.11
CA ARG A 30 -1.52 -12.31 -0.04
C ARG A 30 -1.21 -13.06 -1.33
N LEU A 31 -0.17 -12.65 -2.00
CA LEU A 31 0.25 -13.24 -3.26
C LEU A 31 1.16 -14.44 -3.01
N ASP A 32 0.97 -15.51 -3.78
CA ASP A 32 1.96 -16.55 -3.91
C ASP A 32 3.12 -16.06 -4.81
N GLN A 33 4.12 -16.89 -5.01
CA GLN A 33 5.27 -16.50 -5.81
C GLN A 33 4.89 -16.10 -7.24
N ALA A 34 4.04 -16.88 -7.88
CA ALA A 34 3.60 -16.59 -9.25
C ALA A 34 2.79 -15.30 -9.33
N GLY A 35 1.88 -15.07 -8.38
CA GLY A 35 1.11 -13.85 -8.27
C GLY A 35 1.99 -12.64 -8.00
N ALA A 36 2.98 -12.78 -7.13
CA ALA A 36 3.92 -11.71 -6.82
C ALA A 36 4.76 -11.31 -8.04
N GLU A 37 5.15 -12.26 -8.86
CA GLU A 37 5.87 -11.99 -10.11
C GLU A 37 4.97 -11.29 -11.14
N CYS A 38 3.74 -11.75 -11.31
CA CYS A 38 2.78 -11.15 -12.23
C CYS A 38 2.40 -9.73 -11.84
N MET A 39 2.28 -9.46 -10.54
CA MET A 39 1.83 -8.17 -10.01
C MET A 39 2.97 -7.31 -9.49
N PHE A 40 4.12 -7.45 -10.08
CA PHE A 40 5.37 -6.85 -9.62
C PHE A 40 5.27 -5.35 -9.33
N ASP A 41 4.65 -4.58 -10.21
CA ASP A 41 4.54 -3.13 -10.05
C ASP A 41 3.45 -2.69 -9.07
N TYR A 42 2.59 -3.58 -8.67
CA TYR A 42 1.42 -3.29 -7.82
C TYR A 42 1.50 -3.90 -6.43
N ARG A 43 2.39 -4.85 -6.24
CA ARG A 43 2.54 -5.56 -4.97
C ARG A 43 3.17 -4.68 -3.90
N TRP A 44 2.78 -4.92 -2.68
CA TRP A 44 3.35 -4.28 -1.51
C TRP A 44 4.03 -5.29 -0.60
N GLY A 45 5.20 -4.95 -0.10
CA GLY A 45 5.89 -5.68 0.95
C GLY A 45 5.84 -4.92 2.27
N VAL A 46 6.05 -5.63 3.36
CA VAL A 46 6.18 -5.05 4.69
C VAL A 46 7.54 -4.41 4.84
N LYS A 47 7.59 -3.28 5.53
CA LYS A 47 8.85 -2.58 5.83
C LYS A 47 9.75 -3.47 6.69
N GLY A 48 11.01 -3.55 6.29
CA GLY A 48 11.94 -4.49 6.89
C GLY A 48 11.68 -5.93 6.43
N ASP A 49 12.35 -6.89 7.03
CA ASP A 49 12.25 -8.30 6.64
C ASP A 49 11.34 -9.12 7.55
N MET A 50 10.41 -8.46 8.23
CA MET A 50 9.52 -9.11 9.20
C MET A 50 8.48 -10.02 8.56
N ASP A 51 8.12 -9.75 7.32
CA ASP A 51 7.17 -10.57 6.56
C ASP A 51 7.71 -10.72 5.13
N PRO A 52 8.03 -11.95 4.68
CA PRO A 52 8.54 -12.17 3.33
C PRO A 52 7.46 -12.12 2.26
N ASN A 53 6.20 -12.06 2.64
CA ASN A 53 5.09 -12.10 1.70
C ASN A 53 4.86 -10.76 1.02
N TYR A 54 4.20 -10.82 -0.13
CA TYR A 54 3.70 -9.66 -0.84
C TYR A 54 2.19 -9.63 -0.80
N TYR A 55 1.64 -8.44 -0.84
CA TYR A 55 0.22 -8.19 -0.73
C TYR A 55 -0.26 -7.28 -1.84
N LEU A 56 -1.46 -7.56 -2.32
CA LEU A 56 -2.16 -6.75 -3.31
C LEU A 56 -3.35 -6.09 -2.66
N PRO A 57 -3.37 -4.76 -2.53
CA PRO A 57 -4.54 -4.07 -2.02
C PRO A 57 -5.63 -4.00 -3.09
N LEU A 58 -6.85 -4.33 -2.73
CA LEU A 58 -8.01 -4.22 -3.62
C LEU A 58 -8.66 -2.85 -3.47
N GLY A 59 -8.05 -1.85 -4.04
CA GLY A 59 -8.52 -0.48 -3.98
C GLY A 59 -7.54 0.49 -4.63
N LEU A 60 -7.62 1.76 -4.25
CA LEU A 60 -6.75 2.81 -4.78
C LEU A 60 -5.27 2.64 -4.41
N GLY A 61 -4.99 1.78 -3.43
CA GLY A 61 -3.62 1.45 -3.06
C GLY A 61 -2.76 0.88 -4.19
N LEU A 62 -3.39 0.38 -5.25
CA LEU A 62 -2.71 -0.04 -6.48
C LEU A 62 -2.21 1.15 -7.31
N LEU A 63 -2.76 2.33 -7.10
CA LEU A 63 -2.67 3.44 -8.02
C LEU A 63 -1.91 4.65 -7.48
N TYR A 64 -1.63 4.70 -6.19
CA TYR A 64 -0.87 5.82 -5.61
C TYR A 64 0.55 5.85 -6.18
N ASN A 65 0.94 7.02 -6.66
CA ASN A 65 2.28 7.22 -7.16
C ASN A 65 3.29 7.49 -6.05
N HIS A 66 4.55 7.26 -6.35
CA HIS A 66 5.64 7.54 -5.45
C HIS A 66 6.03 9.01 -5.44
N SER A 67 6.35 9.52 -4.25
CA SER A 67 7.11 10.75 -4.06
C SER A 67 7.94 10.63 -2.78
N GLU A 68 9.11 11.23 -2.82
CA GLU A 68 9.91 11.39 -1.59
C GLU A 68 9.22 12.31 -0.58
N LYS A 69 8.30 13.14 -1.06
CA LYS A 69 7.40 13.95 -0.24
C LYS A 69 6.04 13.28 -0.16
N ASP A 70 6.02 12.07 0.37
CA ASP A 70 4.81 11.31 0.51
C ASP A 70 3.83 11.95 1.49
N THR A 71 2.55 11.80 1.22
CA THR A 71 1.47 12.35 2.03
C THR A 71 0.58 11.29 2.65
N ALA A 72 0.81 10.05 2.28
CA ALA A 72 0.05 8.90 2.78
C ALA A 72 0.95 7.70 3.02
N ARG A 73 0.51 6.80 3.88
CA ARG A 73 1.18 5.53 4.19
C ARG A 73 0.17 4.41 4.30
N GLY A 74 0.65 3.21 4.00
CA GLY A 74 -0.11 2.00 4.17
C GLY A 74 0.24 1.26 5.46
N CYS A 75 -0.79 0.77 6.13
CA CYS A 75 -0.67 -0.12 7.26
C CYS A 75 -1.35 -1.45 6.92
N LEU A 76 -0.65 -2.55 7.12
CA LEU A 76 -1.18 -3.88 6.87
C LEU A 76 -1.57 -4.55 8.19
N ASP A 77 -2.83 -4.87 8.31
CA ASP A 77 -3.31 -5.81 9.33
C ASP A 77 -3.22 -7.21 8.74
N VAL A 78 -2.17 -7.93 9.10
CA VAL A 78 -1.90 -9.27 8.57
C VAL A 78 -2.99 -10.25 8.95
N LYS A 79 -3.50 -10.14 10.17
CA LYS A 79 -4.51 -11.05 10.69
C LYS A 79 -5.84 -10.86 9.98
N ARG A 80 -6.23 -9.63 9.75
CA ARG A 80 -7.47 -9.29 9.05
C ARG A 80 -7.30 -9.26 7.53
N ARG A 81 -6.09 -9.25 7.04
CA ARG A 81 -5.78 -9.05 5.62
C ARG A 81 -6.45 -7.79 5.07
N VAL A 82 -6.34 -6.74 5.84
CA VAL A 82 -6.80 -5.40 5.47
C VAL A 82 -5.60 -4.49 5.36
N LEU A 83 -5.55 -3.75 4.29
CA LEU A 83 -4.56 -2.73 4.06
C LEU A 83 -5.25 -1.38 4.16
N GLU A 84 -4.79 -0.56 5.10
CA GLU A 84 -5.33 0.77 5.35
C GLU A 84 -4.32 1.82 4.92
N PHE A 85 -4.77 2.75 4.10
CA PHE A 85 -3.99 3.93 3.77
C PHE A 85 -4.50 5.12 4.57
N HIS A 86 -3.58 5.82 5.20
CA HIS A 86 -3.88 7.02 5.99
C HIS A 86 -2.95 8.16 5.61
N THR A 87 -3.41 9.37 5.82
CA THR A 87 -2.60 10.56 5.57
C THR A 87 -1.57 10.77 6.67
N ILE A 88 -0.40 11.23 6.29
CA ILE A 88 0.67 11.65 7.22
C ILE A 88 0.92 13.16 7.17
N ALA A 89 0.26 13.84 6.26
CA ALA A 89 0.30 15.28 6.11
C ALA A 89 -1.05 15.77 5.61
N ASP A 90 -1.33 17.05 5.79
CA ASP A 90 -2.52 17.66 5.22
C ASP A 90 -2.44 17.64 3.70
N ILE A 91 -3.54 17.27 3.06
CA ILE A 91 -3.66 17.26 1.61
C ILE A 91 -4.81 18.21 1.23
N LYS A 92 -4.52 19.16 0.36
CA LYS A 92 -5.51 20.11 -0.12
C LYS A 92 -6.30 19.51 -1.29
N LYS A 93 -7.56 19.92 -1.38
CA LYS A 93 -8.42 19.57 -2.50
C LYS A 93 -7.68 19.76 -3.83
N GLY A 94 -7.73 18.73 -4.67
CA GLY A 94 -7.11 18.75 -5.99
C GLY A 94 -5.63 18.37 -6.02
N GLN A 95 -5.02 18.09 -4.87
CA GLN A 95 -3.65 17.59 -4.83
C GLN A 95 -3.60 16.08 -5.01
N GLU A 96 -2.51 15.63 -5.60
CA GLU A 96 -2.24 14.20 -5.76
C GLU A 96 -1.86 13.56 -4.42
N VAL A 97 -2.33 12.34 -4.20
CA VAL A 97 -1.93 11.52 -3.05
C VAL A 97 -0.68 10.75 -3.42
N PHE A 98 0.37 10.89 -2.64
CA PHE A 98 1.63 10.19 -2.84
C PHE A 98 1.95 9.28 -1.66
N VAL A 99 2.55 8.16 -1.99
CA VAL A 99 3.11 7.20 -1.03
C VAL A 99 4.60 7.02 -1.30
N SER A 100 5.33 6.48 -0.35
CA SER A 100 6.70 6.01 -0.60
C SER A 100 6.67 4.55 -1.04
N TYR A 101 7.41 4.24 -2.09
CA TYR A 101 7.63 2.84 -2.52
C TYR A 101 8.80 2.17 -1.82
N GLY A 102 9.48 2.91 -0.95
CA GLY A 102 10.68 2.44 -0.27
C GLY A 102 11.96 2.71 -1.06
N ASP A 103 13.06 2.68 -0.36
CA ASP A 103 14.37 3.10 -0.90
C ASP A 103 14.87 2.18 -2.01
N SER A 104 14.50 0.91 -1.97
CA SER A 104 14.99 -0.09 -2.92
C SER A 104 14.14 -0.25 -4.18
N TYR A 105 12.98 0.39 -4.25
CA TYR A 105 12.06 0.19 -5.38
C TYR A 105 12.66 0.59 -6.72
N PHE A 106 13.38 1.69 -6.76
CA PHE A 106 14.01 2.25 -7.96
C PHE A 106 15.45 1.81 -8.16
N ASP A 107 15.97 0.92 -7.32
CA ASP A 107 17.32 0.40 -7.43
C ASP A 107 17.35 -0.69 -8.50
N GLU A 108 17.97 -0.39 -9.64
CA GLU A 108 18.07 -1.30 -10.79
C GLU A 108 18.90 -2.55 -10.49
N ASP A 109 19.85 -2.47 -9.57
CA ASP A 109 20.71 -3.58 -9.18
C ASP A 109 20.03 -4.51 -8.17
N PHE A 110 18.90 -4.14 -7.65
CA PHE A 110 18.19 -4.93 -6.66
C PHE A 110 17.16 -5.84 -7.32
N ALA A 111 17.45 -7.14 -7.32
CA ALA A 111 16.61 -8.15 -7.97
C ALA A 111 15.19 -8.29 -7.38
N GLY A 112 14.93 -7.66 -6.25
CA GLY A 112 13.65 -7.74 -5.56
C GLY A 112 12.98 -6.40 -5.36
N HIS A 113 12.92 -5.56 -6.39
CA HIS A 113 12.20 -4.29 -6.30
C HIS A 113 10.84 -4.48 -5.64
N ARG A 114 10.66 -3.97 -4.46
CA ARG A 114 9.39 -4.07 -3.76
C ARG A 114 9.01 -2.75 -3.11
N LYS A 115 7.75 -2.43 -3.16
CA LYS A 115 7.18 -1.43 -2.30
C LYS A 115 7.17 -2.01 -0.88
N SER A 116 8.05 -1.56 -0.03
CA SER A 116 8.32 -2.19 1.26
C SER A 116 8.02 -1.28 2.46
N GLU A 117 7.13 -0.33 2.27
CA GLU A 117 6.83 0.69 3.28
C GLU A 117 5.57 0.43 4.10
N LEU A 118 4.96 -0.75 3.95
CA LEU A 118 3.80 -1.08 4.78
C LEU A 118 4.23 -1.29 6.23
N LEU A 119 3.59 -0.57 7.12
CA LEU A 119 3.70 -0.81 8.54
C LEU A 119 2.73 -1.92 8.93
N VAL A 120 3.21 -2.86 9.74
CA VAL A 120 2.36 -3.89 10.30
C VAL A 120 1.71 -3.35 11.56
N VAL A 121 0.41 -3.36 11.58
CA VAL A 121 -0.34 -3.16 12.81
C VAL A 121 -0.58 -4.54 13.41
N GLU A 122 -0.09 -4.78 14.61
CA GLU A 122 -0.57 -5.90 15.39
C GLU A 122 -2.05 -5.63 15.67
N ALA A 123 -2.89 -6.53 15.16
CA ALA A 123 -4.28 -6.47 15.53
C ALA A 123 -4.37 -6.47 17.05
N PRO A 124 -5.14 -5.57 17.67
CA PRO A 124 -5.44 -5.72 19.08
C PRO A 124 -5.86 -7.16 19.27
N LYS A 125 -5.47 -7.79 20.41
CA LYS A 125 -5.94 -9.11 20.77
C LYS A 125 -7.45 -9.02 20.83
N ALA A 126 -8.04 -9.11 19.66
CA ALA A 126 -9.47 -9.10 19.53
C ALA A 126 -9.97 -10.34 20.22
N ASP A 127 -11.03 -10.18 20.97
CA ASP A 127 -11.84 -11.28 21.36
C ASP A 127 -12.09 -12.14 20.12
N SER A 128 -12.07 -13.44 20.30
CA SER A 128 -12.23 -14.43 19.24
C SER A 128 -13.48 -14.25 18.37
N ASP A 129 -14.35 -13.34 18.75
CA ASP A 129 -15.58 -12.99 18.03
C ASP A 129 -15.39 -11.90 16.96
N ASP A 130 -14.23 -11.27 16.92
CA ASP A 130 -13.82 -10.43 15.81
C ASP A 130 -13.43 -11.28 14.61
N GLN A 131 -14.23 -12.27 14.35
CA GLN A 131 -14.15 -12.97 13.10
C GLN A 131 -14.47 -11.98 11.99
N LEU A 132 -13.54 -11.86 11.12
CA LEU A 132 -13.70 -11.24 9.84
C LEU A 132 -15.00 -11.63 9.21
N GLN A 133 -15.97 -10.86 9.46
CA GLN A 133 -17.04 -10.75 8.52
C GLN A 133 -16.52 -9.83 7.42
N MET A 134 -15.95 -10.42 6.41
CA MET A 134 -15.89 -9.75 5.14
C MET A 134 -17.33 -9.51 4.74
N MET A 135 -17.86 -8.40 5.21
CA MET A 135 -19.10 -7.89 4.70
C MET A 135 -18.83 -7.37 3.30
N VAL A 136 -19.23 -8.17 2.37
CA VAL A 136 -19.35 -7.72 0.99
C VAL A 136 -20.46 -6.68 0.92
#